data_139bfd542b5d24763fec645701dc78cf
#
_entry.id   139bfd542b5d24763fec645701dc78cf
#
_cell.length_a   1.000
_cell.length_b   1.000
_cell.length_c   1.000
_cell.angle_alpha   90.00
_cell.angle_beta   90.00
_cell.angle_gamma   90.00
#
_symmetry.space_group_name_H-M   'P 1'
#
loop_
_entity.id
_entity.type
_entity.pdbx_description
1 polymer ?
#
loop_
_entity_poly.entity_id
_entity_poly.type
_entity_poly.pdbx_seq_one_letter_code
_entity_poly.pdbx_strand_id
1 'polypeptide(L)'
;MKSLVCIAAALCLLLAGCSGTAPDGDTAAPQTTPQEGSAVPTGPYTIDTPIQTVMDDPVFGDYGRLLFPADTGYWSGDTLGSLRLTWYNNIDPEETVAIVNHLHTQAAAGETVFYDIYTPEEKAADPDKTDTGLFFFRGDPGGKVAFCNAGGGFAYVGAMQDSFPHALELSRRGYNAFALLYRPGAQTACEDLARAITFVSDHAQELQVDLEGYSLWGGSAGGRMAAWLGSYGPAAFGGGDLARAGAVIMQYTGHSDYTENDPPTFACVGERDGIANWRTMERRLQALSALGIPTEFHHYPGLRHGFGLGTGTVAEGWLDQAVAFWEANTSPSTPQT
;
A
#
# COMPACT_ATOMS: atom_id res chain seq x y z
N MET A 1 -19.47 5.01 61.24
CA MET A 1 -20.38 6.10 61.70
C MET A 1 -20.74 6.94 60.51
N LYS A 2 -22.03 6.84 60.10
CA LYS A 2 -22.98 7.88 59.65
C LYS A 2 -22.51 8.73 58.44
N SER A 3 -23.23 9.00 57.36
CA SER A 3 -24.63 8.77 57.01
C SER A 3 -24.83 9.02 55.53
N LEU A 4 -25.69 8.21 54.93
CA LEU A 4 -26.45 8.42 53.68
C LEU A 4 -27.23 9.73 53.71
N VAL A 5 -27.40 10.39 52.57
CA VAL A 5 -28.69 11.01 52.17
C VAL A 5 -28.82 11.02 50.65
N CYS A 6 -29.80 10.28 50.16
CA CYS A 6 -30.45 10.43 48.83
C CYS A 6 -31.47 11.57 48.90
N ILE A 7 -31.70 12.29 47.82
CA ILE A 7 -33.02 12.86 47.47
C ILE A 7 -33.16 12.89 45.94
N ALA A 8 -34.29 12.37 45.51
CA ALA A 8 -34.80 12.27 44.14
C ALA A 8 -35.96 13.25 43.91
N ALA A 9 -36.39 13.32 42.65
CA ALA A 9 -37.65 13.84 42.09
C ALA A 9 -37.72 15.35 41.85
N ALA A 10 -38.37 15.91 40.82
CA ALA A 10 -39.46 15.46 39.96
C ALA A 10 -39.62 16.40 38.73
N LEU A 11 -39.99 15.86 37.68
CA LEU A 11 -40.93 16.14 36.60
C LEU A 11 -41.79 17.42 36.71
N CYS A 12 -41.83 18.25 35.61
CA CYS A 12 -43.04 18.94 35.14
C CYS A 12 -42.95 19.32 33.66
N LEU A 13 -43.87 18.78 32.90
CA LEU A 13 -44.28 19.22 31.56
C LEU A 13 -45.01 20.56 31.63
N LEU A 14 -44.82 21.40 30.61
CA LEU A 14 -45.87 22.31 30.11
C LEU A 14 -45.69 22.58 28.62
N LEU A 15 -46.72 22.23 27.88
CA LEU A 15 -46.99 22.54 26.48
C LEU A 15 -47.50 23.96 26.35
N ALA A 16 -47.06 24.73 25.37
CA ALA A 16 -47.84 25.77 24.73
C ALA A 16 -47.35 26.03 23.34
N GLY A 17 -48.16 25.79 22.34
CA GLY A 17 -47.91 26.09 20.95
C GLY A 17 -48.20 27.56 20.62
N CYS A 18 -47.56 28.04 19.56
CA CYS A 18 -48.07 29.12 18.71
C CYS A 18 -47.54 28.94 17.29
N SER A 19 -48.45 28.94 16.36
CA SER A 19 -48.29 28.91 14.90
C SER A 19 -47.70 30.21 14.38
N GLY A 20 -46.76 30.08 13.41
CA GLY A 20 -46.24 31.18 12.61
C GLY A 20 -45.74 30.65 11.26
N THR A 21 -46.39 31.15 10.24
CA THR A 21 -46.26 30.86 8.81
C THR A 21 -44.83 31.02 8.26
N ALA A 22 -44.46 30.12 7.34
CA ALA A 22 -43.26 30.15 6.51
C ALA A 22 -43.26 31.32 5.50
N PRO A 23 -42.07 31.64 4.94
CA PRO A 23 -41.99 31.65 3.49
C PRO A 23 -40.91 30.70 2.96
N ASP A 24 -41.24 30.14 1.82
CA ASP A 24 -40.43 29.28 0.97
C ASP A 24 -39.10 29.93 0.59
N GLY A 25 -38.01 29.21 0.80
CA GLY A 25 -36.71 29.50 0.30
C GLY A 25 -36.02 28.18 -0.03
N ASP A 26 -36.25 27.72 -1.26
CA ASP A 26 -35.68 26.53 -1.85
C ASP A 26 -34.18 26.75 -2.07
N THR A 27 -33.35 26.23 -1.19
CA THR A 27 -31.90 26.03 -1.39
C THR A 27 -31.65 24.55 -1.34
N ALA A 28 -31.71 23.93 -2.52
CA ALA A 28 -31.27 22.56 -2.74
C ALA A 28 -29.80 22.41 -2.31
N ALA A 29 -29.57 21.59 -1.30
CA ALA A 29 -28.23 21.08 -0.98
C ALA A 29 -27.69 20.32 -2.21
N PRO A 30 -26.39 20.41 -2.51
CA PRO A 30 -25.83 19.64 -3.60
C PRO A 30 -25.99 18.14 -3.28
N GLN A 31 -26.75 17.46 -4.11
CA GLN A 31 -26.81 16.00 -4.13
C GLN A 31 -25.41 15.52 -4.55
N THR A 32 -24.67 14.93 -3.62
CA THR A 32 -23.55 14.08 -3.94
C THR A 32 -24.11 12.88 -4.71
N THR A 33 -23.86 12.87 -6.02
CA THR A 33 -24.02 11.69 -6.85
C THR A 33 -23.22 10.56 -6.21
N PRO A 34 -23.81 9.34 -6.02
CA PRO A 34 -23.00 8.19 -5.63
C PRO A 34 -21.95 8.00 -6.73
N GLN A 35 -20.68 8.02 -6.31
CA GLN A 35 -19.58 7.61 -7.16
C GLN A 35 -19.88 6.18 -7.58
N GLU A 36 -20.08 5.94 -8.87
CA GLU A 36 -20.29 4.59 -9.42
C GLU A 36 -19.12 3.74 -8.94
N GLY A 37 -19.44 2.68 -8.21
CA GLY A 37 -18.46 1.71 -7.74
C GLY A 37 -17.63 1.26 -8.93
N SER A 38 -16.31 1.35 -8.80
CA SER A 38 -15.34 0.89 -9.78
C SER A 38 -15.73 -0.54 -10.19
N ALA A 39 -16.09 -0.74 -11.45
CA ALA A 39 -16.45 -2.06 -11.93
C ALA A 39 -15.29 -3.00 -11.71
N VAL A 40 -15.51 -4.11 -10.99
CA VAL A 40 -14.54 -5.19 -10.82
C VAL A 40 -14.14 -5.65 -12.23
N PRO A 41 -12.82 -5.70 -12.57
CA PRO A 41 -12.40 -6.13 -13.89
C PRO A 41 -12.96 -7.52 -14.20
N THR A 42 -13.74 -7.64 -15.25
CA THR A 42 -14.28 -8.92 -15.72
C THR A 42 -13.15 -9.69 -16.40
N GLY A 43 -12.48 -10.56 -15.65
CA GLY A 43 -11.48 -11.47 -16.15
C GLY A 43 -11.96 -12.94 -16.08
N PRO A 44 -11.14 -13.91 -16.49
CA PRO A 44 -11.53 -15.32 -16.54
C PRO A 44 -11.61 -15.99 -15.17
N TYR A 45 -11.07 -15.36 -14.10
CA TYR A 45 -10.90 -15.99 -12.79
C TYR A 45 -11.99 -15.59 -11.81
N THR A 46 -12.32 -16.52 -10.91
CA THR A 46 -13.27 -16.36 -9.79
C THR A 46 -12.63 -16.83 -8.49
N ILE A 47 -13.31 -16.64 -7.36
CA ILE A 47 -12.84 -17.14 -6.06
C ILE A 47 -12.62 -18.66 -6.05
N ASP A 48 -13.33 -19.42 -6.88
CA ASP A 48 -13.22 -20.87 -7.00
C ASP A 48 -12.12 -21.32 -7.97
N THR A 49 -11.46 -20.38 -8.66
CA THR A 49 -10.38 -20.71 -9.59
C THR A 49 -9.18 -21.27 -8.83
N PRO A 50 -8.68 -22.47 -9.21
CA PRO A 50 -7.46 -23.01 -8.61
C PRO A 50 -6.26 -22.08 -8.84
N ILE A 51 -5.46 -21.88 -7.80
CA ILE A 51 -4.23 -21.05 -7.88
C ILE A 51 -3.29 -21.58 -8.97
N GLN A 52 -3.16 -22.91 -9.08
CA GLN A 52 -2.35 -23.53 -10.12
C GLN A 52 -2.81 -23.17 -11.55
N THR A 53 -4.13 -23.03 -11.78
CA THR A 53 -4.67 -22.60 -13.09
C THR A 53 -4.18 -21.19 -13.44
N VAL A 54 -4.09 -20.28 -12.47
CA VAL A 54 -3.57 -18.92 -12.70
C VAL A 54 -2.07 -18.96 -12.98
N MET A 55 -1.32 -19.76 -12.20
CA MET A 55 0.13 -19.88 -12.36
C MET A 55 0.54 -20.47 -13.71
N ASP A 56 -0.26 -21.41 -14.23
CA ASP A 56 -0.01 -22.12 -15.49
C ASP A 56 -0.64 -21.42 -16.71
N ASP A 57 -1.31 -20.29 -16.53
CA ASP A 57 -1.93 -19.60 -17.66
C ASP A 57 -0.86 -19.05 -18.61
N PRO A 58 -0.89 -19.46 -19.90
CA PRO A 58 0.10 -19.03 -20.89
C PRO A 58 0.22 -17.52 -21.06
N VAL A 59 -0.81 -16.75 -20.70
CA VAL A 59 -0.81 -15.30 -20.81
C VAL A 59 0.27 -14.67 -19.91
N PHE A 60 0.59 -15.34 -18.80
CA PHE A 60 1.61 -14.88 -17.85
C PHE A 60 3.02 -15.42 -18.18
N GLY A 61 3.16 -16.36 -19.12
CA GLY A 61 4.47 -16.95 -19.43
C GLY A 61 5.15 -17.50 -18.16
N ASP A 62 6.46 -17.30 -18.05
CA ASP A 62 7.25 -17.84 -16.94
C ASP A 62 7.05 -17.12 -15.60
N TYR A 63 6.42 -15.92 -15.59
CA TYR A 63 6.20 -15.17 -14.37
C TYR A 63 4.85 -15.45 -13.67
N GLY A 64 3.96 -16.26 -14.25
CA GLY A 64 2.70 -16.64 -13.62
C GLY A 64 2.88 -17.26 -12.23
N ARG A 65 3.90 -18.11 -12.07
CA ARG A 65 4.27 -18.69 -10.77
C ARG A 65 4.68 -17.65 -9.71
N LEU A 66 5.15 -16.48 -10.12
CA LEU A 66 5.61 -15.41 -9.24
C LEU A 66 4.46 -14.57 -8.65
N LEU A 67 3.24 -14.74 -9.15
CA LEU A 67 2.05 -14.09 -8.58
C LEU A 67 1.78 -14.53 -7.14
N PHE A 68 2.24 -15.74 -6.79
CA PHE A 68 2.07 -16.33 -5.46
C PHE A 68 3.43 -16.79 -4.91
N PRO A 69 3.61 -16.89 -3.57
CA PRO A 69 4.87 -17.37 -3.00
C PRO A 69 4.96 -18.91 -3.08
N ALA A 70 4.80 -19.48 -4.30
CA ALA A 70 4.58 -20.91 -4.55
C ALA A 70 5.71 -21.81 -4.06
N ASP A 71 6.97 -21.36 -4.23
CA ASP A 71 8.16 -22.12 -3.86
C ASP A 71 8.55 -21.95 -2.37
N THR A 72 7.63 -21.40 -1.56
CA THR A 72 7.85 -21.16 -0.15
C THR A 72 6.87 -21.95 0.72
N GLY A 73 7.22 -22.23 1.95
CA GLY A 73 6.31 -22.85 2.92
C GLY A 73 5.39 -21.86 3.64
N TYR A 74 5.23 -20.63 3.13
CA TYR A 74 4.55 -19.52 3.82
C TYR A 74 3.14 -19.25 3.34
N TRP A 75 2.56 -20.12 2.54
CA TRP A 75 1.20 -20.00 2.02
C TRP A 75 0.43 -21.32 2.08
N SER A 76 -0.89 -21.26 1.94
CA SER A 76 -1.79 -22.39 1.84
C SER A 76 -3.09 -21.99 1.14
N GLY A 77 -3.86 -23.00 0.73
CA GLY A 77 -5.11 -22.85 -0.01
C GLY A 77 -4.94 -23.30 -1.45
N ASP A 78 -6.04 -23.83 -2.03
CA ASP A 78 -6.02 -24.40 -3.37
C ASP A 78 -6.65 -23.48 -4.42
N THR A 79 -7.48 -22.52 -3.99
CA THR A 79 -8.19 -21.57 -4.86
C THR A 79 -7.88 -20.12 -4.47
N LEU A 80 -8.19 -19.17 -5.35
CA LEU A 80 -8.03 -17.74 -5.06
C LEU A 80 -8.78 -17.33 -3.79
N GLY A 81 -9.99 -17.85 -3.58
CA GLY A 81 -10.80 -17.57 -2.41
C GLY A 81 -10.32 -18.22 -1.12
N SER A 82 -9.50 -19.27 -1.22
CA SER A 82 -8.97 -19.99 -0.05
C SER A 82 -7.53 -19.63 0.29
N LEU A 83 -6.89 -18.73 -0.48
CA LEU A 83 -5.51 -18.30 -0.26
C LEU A 83 -5.30 -17.80 1.17
N ARG A 84 -4.24 -18.28 1.81
CA ARG A 84 -3.76 -17.81 3.12
C ARG A 84 -2.26 -17.59 3.03
N LEU A 85 -1.80 -16.50 3.62
CA LEU A 85 -0.38 -16.18 3.75
C LEU A 85 0.01 -16.14 5.23
N THR A 86 1.17 -16.64 5.56
CA THR A 86 1.70 -16.61 6.92
C THR A 86 1.85 -15.19 7.43
N TRP A 87 1.43 -14.92 8.66
CA TRP A 87 1.38 -13.63 9.36
C TRP A 87 0.31 -12.65 8.90
N TYR A 88 -0.52 -12.98 7.90
CA TYR A 88 -1.63 -12.15 7.45
C TYR A 88 -2.98 -12.73 7.84
N ASN A 89 -3.88 -11.86 8.26
CA ASN A 89 -5.16 -12.31 8.82
C ASN A 89 -6.38 -11.92 7.96
N ASN A 90 -6.21 -11.03 7.00
CA ASN A 90 -7.31 -10.39 6.28
C ASN A 90 -7.08 -10.41 4.76
N ILE A 91 -6.73 -11.58 4.19
CA ILE A 91 -6.70 -11.69 2.73
C ILE A 91 -8.14 -11.68 2.23
N ASP A 92 -8.44 -10.69 1.40
CA ASP A 92 -9.74 -10.52 0.77
C ASP A 92 -9.79 -11.37 -0.51
N PRO A 93 -10.72 -12.35 -0.62
CA PRO A 93 -10.85 -13.17 -1.81
C PRO A 93 -11.21 -12.40 -3.08
N GLU A 94 -12.09 -11.41 -2.98
CA GLU A 94 -12.52 -10.61 -4.13
C GLU A 94 -11.38 -9.70 -4.61
N GLU A 95 -10.59 -9.14 -3.70
CA GLU A 95 -9.40 -8.38 -4.03
C GLU A 95 -8.34 -9.25 -4.70
N THR A 96 -8.13 -10.48 -4.21
CA THR A 96 -7.22 -11.46 -4.84
C THR A 96 -7.65 -11.72 -6.29
N VAL A 97 -8.94 -11.93 -6.54
CA VAL A 97 -9.51 -12.12 -7.89
C VAL A 97 -9.34 -10.85 -8.73
N ALA A 98 -9.61 -9.68 -8.17
CA ALA A 98 -9.48 -8.41 -8.89
C ALA A 98 -8.03 -8.18 -9.36
N ILE A 99 -7.05 -8.48 -8.53
CA ILE A 99 -5.61 -8.36 -8.84
C ILE A 99 -5.23 -9.27 -10.03
N VAL A 100 -5.54 -10.56 -9.94
CA VAL A 100 -5.13 -11.49 -11.00
C VAL A 100 -5.87 -11.24 -12.31
N ASN A 101 -7.14 -10.85 -12.27
CA ASN A 101 -7.90 -10.47 -13.46
C ASN A 101 -7.40 -9.17 -14.09
N HIS A 102 -6.99 -8.19 -13.30
CA HIS A 102 -6.38 -6.96 -13.80
C HIS A 102 -5.09 -7.25 -14.56
N LEU A 103 -4.16 -7.99 -13.95
CA LEU A 103 -2.90 -8.37 -14.57
C LEU A 103 -3.11 -9.25 -15.81
N HIS A 104 -4.06 -10.21 -15.75
CA HIS A 104 -4.44 -11.02 -16.90
C HIS A 104 -4.94 -10.17 -18.06
N THR A 105 -5.83 -9.21 -17.79
CA THR A 105 -6.41 -8.33 -18.82
C THR A 105 -5.33 -7.52 -19.53
N GLN A 106 -4.37 -6.96 -18.78
CA GLN A 106 -3.26 -6.21 -19.36
C GLN A 106 -2.32 -7.11 -20.16
N ALA A 107 -1.93 -8.27 -19.62
CA ALA A 107 -1.07 -9.22 -20.32
C ALA A 107 -1.72 -9.77 -21.62
N ALA A 108 -3.02 -10.09 -21.57
CA ALA A 108 -3.80 -10.53 -22.73
C ALA A 108 -3.94 -9.44 -23.81
N ALA A 109 -3.88 -8.17 -23.43
CA ALA A 109 -3.83 -7.03 -24.36
C ALA A 109 -2.43 -6.82 -24.96
N GLY A 110 -1.43 -7.59 -24.56
CA GLY A 110 -0.04 -7.48 -25.04
C GLY A 110 0.81 -6.49 -24.24
N GLU A 111 0.31 -6.01 -23.10
CA GLU A 111 1.09 -5.14 -22.22
C GLU A 111 2.09 -5.96 -21.39
N THR A 112 3.30 -5.45 -21.23
CA THR A 112 4.27 -6.04 -20.31
C THR A 112 3.87 -5.72 -18.87
N VAL A 113 3.53 -6.74 -18.09
CA VAL A 113 3.10 -6.60 -16.68
C VAL A 113 4.17 -7.02 -15.68
N PHE A 114 5.23 -7.71 -16.13
CA PHE A 114 6.37 -8.07 -15.31
C PHE A 114 7.68 -7.67 -15.99
N TYR A 115 8.56 -7.05 -15.23
CA TYR A 115 9.88 -6.60 -15.69
C TYR A 115 10.99 -7.23 -14.86
N ASP A 116 11.88 -7.93 -15.52
CA ASP A 116 13.16 -8.33 -14.95
C ASP A 116 14.01 -7.08 -14.68
N ILE A 117 14.52 -6.95 -13.47
CA ILE A 117 15.40 -5.83 -13.12
C ILE A 117 16.89 -6.23 -13.14
N TYR A 118 17.18 -7.49 -13.32
CA TYR A 118 18.52 -8.05 -13.45
C TYR A 118 18.74 -8.67 -14.83
N THR A 119 19.91 -8.47 -15.39
CA THR A 119 20.27 -9.03 -16.70
C THR A 119 20.47 -10.56 -16.64
N PRO A 120 20.41 -11.27 -17.76
CA PRO A 120 20.72 -12.71 -17.81
C PRO A 120 22.10 -13.05 -17.24
N GLU A 121 23.09 -12.17 -17.43
CA GLU A 121 24.46 -12.35 -16.91
C GLU A 121 24.49 -12.19 -15.39
N GLU A 122 23.76 -11.22 -14.84
CA GLU A 122 23.64 -11.03 -13.40
C GLU A 122 22.94 -12.21 -12.72
N LYS A 123 21.88 -12.76 -13.35
CA LYS A 123 21.17 -13.95 -12.89
C LYS A 123 22.04 -15.21 -13.00
N ALA A 124 22.86 -15.36 -14.05
CA ALA A 124 23.79 -16.47 -14.18
C ALA A 124 24.91 -16.42 -13.13
N ALA A 125 25.34 -15.22 -12.73
CA ALA A 125 26.34 -15.02 -11.69
C ALA A 125 25.77 -15.18 -10.27
N ASP A 126 24.49 -14.89 -10.09
CA ASP A 126 23.76 -14.98 -8.81
C ASP A 126 22.33 -15.51 -9.08
N PRO A 127 22.11 -16.83 -9.02
CA PRO A 127 20.83 -17.44 -9.31
C PRO A 127 19.67 -16.98 -8.41
N ASP A 128 19.95 -16.47 -7.21
CA ASP A 128 18.94 -15.94 -6.29
C ASP A 128 18.18 -14.72 -6.90
N LYS A 129 18.76 -14.08 -7.91
CA LYS A 129 18.16 -12.97 -8.67
C LYS A 129 17.11 -13.41 -9.69
N THR A 130 16.99 -14.71 -9.95
CA THR A 130 16.16 -15.23 -11.07
C THR A 130 14.70 -14.77 -10.97
N ASP A 131 14.15 -14.75 -9.75
CA ASP A 131 12.76 -14.44 -9.48
C ASP A 131 12.52 -13.02 -8.95
N THR A 132 13.52 -12.16 -9.07
CA THR A 132 13.45 -10.77 -8.62
C THR A 132 13.04 -9.85 -9.76
N GLY A 133 11.97 -9.10 -9.58
CA GLY A 133 11.46 -8.20 -10.61
C GLY A 133 10.28 -7.36 -10.15
N LEU A 134 9.70 -6.63 -11.07
CA LEU A 134 8.62 -5.68 -10.83
C LEU A 134 7.34 -6.09 -11.57
N PHE A 135 6.26 -6.26 -10.84
CA PHE A 135 4.93 -6.20 -11.43
C PHE A 135 4.52 -4.74 -11.58
N PHE A 136 4.08 -4.37 -12.77
CA PHE A 136 3.66 -3.01 -13.10
C PHE A 136 2.15 -2.91 -13.22
N PHE A 137 1.54 -2.19 -12.32
CA PHE A 137 0.14 -1.78 -12.34
C PHE A 137 0.07 -0.39 -12.95
N ARG A 138 -0.27 -0.32 -14.23
CA ARG A 138 -0.26 0.92 -14.98
C ARG A 138 -1.37 1.85 -14.55
N GLY A 139 -1.02 3.13 -14.36
CA GLY A 139 -1.93 4.25 -14.20
C GLY A 139 -2.03 5.07 -15.48
N ASP A 140 -2.13 6.39 -15.33
CA ASP A 140 -2.15 7.31 -16.45
C ASP A 140 -0.73 7.51 -17.03
N PRO A 141 -0.58 7.64 -18.35
CA PRO A 141 0.71 8.00 -18.96
C PRO A 141 1.27 9.29 -18.36
N GLY A 142 2.52 9.25 -17.91
CA GLY A 142 3.18 10.37 -17.23
C GLY A 142 2.73 10.57 -15.78
N GLY A 143 1.92 9.67 -15.23
CA GLY A 143 1.55 9.71 -13.80
C GLY A 143 2.74 9.40 -12.88
N LYS A 144 2.70 9.95 -11.66
CA LYS A 144 3.73 9.73 -10.62
C LYS A 144 3.90 8.26 -10.27
N VAL A 145 5.11 7.91 -9.82
CA VAL A 145 5.49 6.53 -9.47
C VAL A 145 5.31 6.24 -7.99
N ALA A 146 4.77 5.05 -7.69
CA ALA A 146 4.75 4.44 -6.36
C ALA A 146 5.42 3.07 -6.40
N PHE A 147 6.39 2.81 -5.51
CA PHE A 147 6.98 1.48 -5.31
C PHE A 147 6.31 0.82 -4.11
N CYS A 148 5.59 -0.27 -4.35
CA CYS A 148 4.85 -1.03 -3.35
C CYS A 148 5.65 -2.26 -2.92
N ASN A 149 5.99 -2.35 -1.64
CA ASN A 149 6.85 -3.39 -1.09
C ASN A 149 6.08 -4.22 -0.07
N ALA A 150 5.90 -5.50 -0.35
CA ALA A 150 5.19 -6.39 0.54
C ALA A 150 6.00 -6.74 1.80
N GLY A 151 5.30 -7.09 2.86
CA GLY A 151 5.87 -7.76 4.02
C GLY A 151 6.16 -9.24 3.76
N GLY A 152 6.34 -9.99 4.85
CA GLY A 152 6.72 -11.40 4.84
C GLY A 152 7.99 -11.66 5.63
N GLY A 153 8.36 -10.73 6.55
CA GLY A 153 9.47 -10.88 7.49
C GLY A 153 10.85 -10.99 6.84
N PHE A 154 11.00 -10.58 5.58
CA PHE A 154 12.18 -10.85 4.74
C PHE A 154 12.47 -12.35 4.50
N ALA A 155 11.51 -13.22 4.77
CA ALA A 155 11.59 -14.64 4.49
C ALA A 155 10.89 -15.02 3.18
N TYR A 156 9.86 -14.27 2.80
CA TYR A 156 9.13 -14.37 1.55
C TYR A 156 8.45 -13.02 1.21
N VAL A 157 7.85 -12.90 0.04
CA VAL A 157 7.14 -11.71 -0.40
C VAL A 157 5.64 -11.96 -0.38
N GLY A 158 4.91 -11.33 0.55
CA GLY A 158 3.46 -11.46 0.71
C GLY A 158 2.68 -10.56 -0.26
N ALA A 159 3.00 -10.58 -1.55
CA ALA A 159 2.55 -9.60 -2.53
C ALA A 159 1.02 -9.49 -2.63
N MET A 160 0.29 -10.60 -2.60
CA MET A 160 -1.18 -10.64 -2.70
C MET A 160 -1.89 -9.93 -1.53
N GLN A 161 -1.20 -9.59 -0.45
CA GLN A 161 -1.77 -8.87 0.69
C GLN A 161 -1.22 -7.47 0.85
N ASP A 162 0.06 -7.24 0.56
CA ASP A 162 0.77 -6.07 1.04
C ASP A 162 1.33 -5.14 -0.06
N SER A 163 1.37 -5.58 -1.31
CA SER A 163 1.85 -4.74 -2.41
C SER A 163 0.91 -4.72 -3.61
N PHE A 164 0.41 -5.86 -4.07
CA PHE A 164 -0.50 -5.91 -5.22
C PHE A 164 -1.82 -5.16 -4.96
N PRO A 165 -2.50 -5.31 -3.81
CA PRO A 165 -3.70 -4.54 -3.52
C PRO A 165 -3.46 -3.04 -3.56
N HIS A 166 -2.36 -2.58 -2.94
CA HIS A 166 -1.98 -1.17 -2.93
C HIS A 166 -1.67 -0.67 -4.34
N ALA A 167 -0.89 -1.44 -5.12
CA ALA A 167 -0.53 -1.10 -6.48
C ALA A 167 -1.76 -1.03 -7.40
N LEU A 168 -2.70 -1.96 -7.27
CA LEU A 168 -3.96 -1.94 -8.02
C LEU A 168 -4.79 -0.70 -7.67
N GLU A 169 -4.95 -0.40 -6.39
CA GLU A 169 -5.72 0.77 -5.96
C GLU A 169 -5.06 2.10 -6.37
N LEU A 170 -3.73 2.19 -6.33
CA LEU A 170 -2.99 3.35 -6.82
C LEU A 170 -3.13 3.49 -8.34
N SER A 171 -3.05 2.40 -9.10
CA SER A 171 -3.22 2.44 -10.55
C SER A 171 -4.60 2.92 -10.97
N ARG A 172 -5.65 2.51 -10.26
CA ARG A 172 -7.03 3.00 -10.46
C ARG A 172 -7.19 4.50 -10.24
N ARG A 173 -6.27 5.13 -9.50
CA ARG A 173 -6.20 6.57 -9.25
C ARG A 173 -5.27 7.31 -10.21
N GLY A 174 -4.74 6.63 -11.23
CA GLY A 174 -3.85 7.18 -12.24
C GLY A 174 -2.36 7.18 -11.90
N TYR A 175 -1.96 6.64 -10.72
CA TYR A 175 -0.54 6.48 -10.38
C TYR A 175 0.06 5.24 -11.03
N ASN A 176 1.32 5.32 -11.43
CA ASN A 176 2.06 4.18 -11.95
C ASN A 176 2.70 3.41 -10.78
N ALA A 177 2.13 2.27 -10.43
CA ALA A 177 2.54 1.51 -9.26
C ALA A 177 3.34 0.27 -9.63
N PHE A 178 4.51 0.11 -9.02
CA PHE A 178 5.40 -1.04 -9.19
C PHE A 178 5.44 -1.85 -7.91
N ALA A 179 5.07 -3.12 -7.98
CA ALA A 179 5.15 -4.05 -6.87
C ALA A 179 6.39 -4.94 -7.01
N LEU A 180 7.32 -4.82 -6.06
CA LEU A 180 8.60 -5.50 -6.10
C LEU A 180 8.50 -6.92 -5.52
N LEU A 181 8.97 -7.90 -6.29
CA LEU A 181 9.39 -9.19 -5.77
C LEU A 181 10.88 -9.14 -5.48
N TYR A 182 11.25 -9.25 -4.22
CA TYR A 182 12.61 -9.11 -3.74
C TYR A 182 13.14 -10.42 -3.16
N ARG A 183 14.47 -10.56 -3.15
CA ARG A 183 15.15 -11.70 -2.54
C ARG A 183 14.99 -11.71 -1.02
N PRO A 184 14.91 -12.89 -0.36
CA PRO A 184 14.96 -12.99 1.09
C PRO A 184 16.18 -12.30 1.71
N GLY A 185 16.00 -11.75 2.91
CA GLY A 185 17.05 -10.99 3.62
C GLY A 185 16.85 -9.48 3.54
N ALA A 186 17.05 -8.80 4.67
CA ALA A 186 16.77 -7.36 4.77
C ALA A 186 17.70 -6.49 3.90
N GLN A 187 18.98 -6.84 3.84
CA GLN A 187 19.97 -6.12 3.04
C GLN A 187 19.71 -6.34 1.53
N THR A 188 19.56 -7.60 1.11
CA THR A 188 19.29 -7.97 -0.28
C THR A 188 17.99 -7.37 -0.79
N ALA A 189 16.95 -7.34 0.04
CA ALA A 189 15.67 -6.71 -0.29
C ALA A 189 15.81 -5.20 -0.52
N CYS A 190 16.63 -4.50 0.27
CA CYS A 190 16.92 -3.08 0.05
C CYS A 190 17.77 -2.85 -1.22
N GLU A 191 18.70 -3.73 -1.51
CA GLU A 191 19.49 -3.71 -2.76
C GLU A 191 18.58 -3.90 -3.98
N ASP A 192 17.62 -4.84 -3.91
CA ASP A 192 16.64 -5.08 -4.96
C ASP A 192 15.71 -3.88 -5.17
N LEU A 193 15.26 -3.22 -4.08
CA LEU A 193 14.45 -2.01 -4.19
C LEU A 193 15.27 -0.84 -4.78
N ALA A 194 16.52 -0.69 -4.40
CA ALA A 194 17.42 0.32 -4.98
C ALA A 194 17.64 0.06 -6.49
N ARG A 195 17.83 -1.20 -6.87
CA ARG A 195 17.93 -1.63 -8.27
C ARG A 195 16.62 -1.36 -9.03
N ALA A 196 15.47 -1.64 -8.43
CA ALA A 196 14.15 -1.39 -9.01
C ALA A 196 13.92 0.12 -9.29
N ILE A 197 14.25 0.99 -8.34
CA ILE A 197 14.15 2.44 -8.51
C ILE A 197 15.05 2.91 -9.66
N THR A 198 16.28 2.40 -9.72
CA THR A 198 17.23 2.71 -10.81
C THR A 198 16.69 2.23 -12.15
N PHE A 199 16.20 0.99 -12.23
CA PHE A 199 15.62 0.44 -13.45
C PHE A 199 14.46 1.29 -13.98
N VAL A 200 13.50 1.65 -13.12
CA VAL A 200 12.36 2.48 -13.54
C VAL A 200 12.81 3.87 -13.95
N SER A 201 13.83 4.44 -13.30
CA SER A 201 14.42 5.73 -13.69
C SER A 201 15.06 5.66 -15.08
N ASP A 202 15.84 4.62 -15.35
CA ASP A 202 16.53 4.45 -16.64
C ASP A 202 15.54 4.21 -17.79
N HIS A 203 14.36 3.66 -17.51
CA HIS A 203 13.32 3.33 -18.50
C HIS A 203 12.08 4.24 -18.40
N ALA A 204 12.15 5.37 -17.68
CA ALA A 204 10.98 6.20 -17.39
C ALA A 204 10.22 6.66 -18.63
N GLN A 205 10.94 7.02 -19.70
CA GLN A 205 10.34 7.43 -20.96
C GLN A 205 9.60 6.27 -21.66
N GLU A 206 10.20 5.08 -21.69
CA GLU A 206 9.61 3.87 -22.27
C GLU A 206 8.37 3.43 -21.48
N LEU A 207 8.49 3.46 -20.14
CA LEU A 207 7.41 3.12 -19.21
C LEU A 207 6.31 4.19 -19.16
N GLN A 208 6.57 5.37 -19.70
CA GLN A 208 5.68 6.54 -19.65
C GLN A 208 5.31 6.95 -18.20
N VAL A 209 6.32 7.07 -17.34
CA VAL A 209 6.14 7.36 -15.91
C VAL A 209 6.92 8.62 -15.49
N ASP A 210 6.47 9.26 -14.40
CA ASP A 210 7.15 10.41 -13.79
C ASP A 210 7.68 10.02 -12.40
N LEU A 211 9.00 10.07 -12.23
CA LEU A 211 9.67 9.82 -10.94
C LEU A 211 9.82 11.10 -10.08
N GLU A 212 9.39 12.26 -10.53
CA GLU A 212 9.43 13.45 -9.68
C GLU A 212 8.51 13.26 -8.48
N GLY A 213 9.08 13.33 -7.27
CA GLY A 213 8.33 13.13 -6.05
C GLY A 213 7.76 11.71 -5.88
N TYR A 214 8.38 10.69 -6.48
CA TYR A 214 7.94 9.28 -6.32
C TYR A 214 7.81 8.89 -4.85
N SER A 215 7.01 7.87 -4.56
CA SER A 215 6.76 7.39 -3.20
C SER A 215 7.17 5.94 -2.98
N LEU A 216 7.53 5.63 -1.74
CA LEU A 216 7.86 4.29 -1.27
C LEU A 216 6.80 3.82 -0.28
N TRP A 217 6.09 2.76 -0.63
CA TRP A 217 5.02 2.16 0.16
C TRP A 217 5.45 0.79 0.68
N GLY A 218 5.01 0.43 1.87
CA GLY A 218 5.23 -0.94 2.32
C GLY A 218 4.56 -1.31 3.61
N GLY A 219 4.17 -2.59 3.71
CA GLY A 219 3.66 -3.23 4.92
C GLY A 219 4.75 -4.07 5.62
N SER A 220 4.76 -4.08 6.94
CA SER A 220 5.65 -4.94 7.75
C SER A 220 7.14 -4.81 7.35
N ALA A 221 7.77 -5.87 6.85
CA ALA A 221 9.14 -5.85 6.32
C ALA A 221 9.28 -4.87 5.14
N GLY A 222 8.28 -4.80 4.24
CA GLY A 222 8.26 -3.84 3.14
C GLY A 222 8.21 -2.39 3.60
N GLY A 223 7.50 -2.09 4.69
CA GLY A 223 7.50 -0.76 5.32
C GLY A 223 8.86 -0.38 5.90
N ARG A 224 9.63 -1.38 6.37
CA ARG A 224 11.02 -1.16 6.80
C ARG A 224 11.95 -0.88 5.63
N MET A 225 11.79 -1.61 4.50
CA MET A 225 12.52 -1.32 3.26
C MET A 225 12.24 0.10 2.77
N ALA A 226 10.97 0.48 2.69
CA ALA A 226 10.54 1.82 2.28
C ALA A 226 11.19 2.91 3.17
N ALA A 227 11.20 2.71 4.50
CA ALA A 227 11.83 3.63 5.43
C ALA A 227 13.34 3.73 5.23
N TRP A 228 14.06 2.61 5.09
CA TRP A 228 15.51 2.63 4.87
C TRP A 228 15.88 3.31 3.55
N LEU A 229 15.20 2.99 2.45
CA LEU A 229 15.45 3.65 1.17
C LEU A 229 15.09 5.15 1.22
N GLY A 230 14.06 5.52 1.95
CA GLY A 230 13.72 6.92 2.23
C GLY A 230 14.84 7.63 3.00
N SER A 231 15.31 7.05 4.11
CA SER A 231 16.33 7.65 4.99
C SER A 231 17.70 7.75 4.32
N TYR A 232 18.14 6.73 3.59
CA TYR A 232 19.52 6.63 3.09
C TYR A 232 19.63 6.82 1.57
N GLY A 233 18.54 6.71 0.82
CA GLY A 233 18.51 6.82 -0.64
C GLY A 233 18.98 5.56 -1.37
N PRO A 234 18.69 5.42 -2.68
CA PRO A 234 19.04 4.25 -3.48
C PRO A 234 20.56 3.98 -3.54
N ALA A 235 21.40 5.03 -3.63
CA ALA A 235 22.84 4.88 -3.72
C ALA A 235 23.47 4.15 -2.52
N ALA A 236 22.88 4.26 -1.33
CA ALA A 236 23.36 3.56 -0.13
C ALA A 236 23.19 2.03 -0.22
N PHE A 237 22.36 1.55 -1.13
CA PHE A 237 22.08 0.14 -1.36
C PHE A 237 22.50 -0.33 -2.77
N GLY A 238 23.47 0.36 -3.37
CA GLY A 238 24.02 -0.03 -4.68
C GLY A 238 23.19 0.39 -5.90
N GLY A 239 22.15 1.19 -5.71
CA GLY A 239 21.39 1.81 -6.79
C GLY A 239 22.09 3.06 -7.37
N GLY A 240 21.43 3.71 -8.34
CA GLY A 240 21.89 4.96 -8.92
C GLY A 240 21.91 6.13 -7.93
N ASP A 241 22.67 7.18 -8.27
CA ASP A 241 22.63 8.47 -7.58
C ASP A 241 21.39 9.25 -8.01
N LEU A 242 20.25 8.86 -7.44
CA LEU A 242 18.94 9.38 -7.76
C LEU A 242 18.39 10.24 -6.62
N ALA A 243 17.43 11.10 -6.95
CA ALA A 243 16.67 11.83 -5.94
C ALA A 243 16.03 10.86 -4.94
N ARG A 244 15.94 11.29 -3.68
CA ARG A 244 15.20 10.54 -2.65
C ARG A 244 13.71 10.56 -2.96
N ALA A 245 12.97 9.60 -2.38
CA ALA A 245 11.53 9.57 -2.47
C ALA A 245 10.91 10.86 -1.93
N GLY A 246 9.82 11.31 -2.54
CA GLY A 246 9.05 12.47 -2.08
C GLY A 246 8.21 12.15 -0.84
N ALA A 247 7.85 10.87 -0.63
CA ALA A 247 7.17 10.40 0.59
C ALA A 247 7.45 8.92 0.87
N VAL A 248 7.34 8.55 2.15
CA VAL A 248 7.36 7.16 2.63
C VAL A 248 6.05 6.85 3.32
N ILE A 249 5.41 5.75 2.93
CA ILE A 249 4.14 5.28 3.47
C ILE A 249 4.38 3.92 4.14
N MET A 250 4.23 3.86 5.46
CA MET A 250 4.58 2.70 6.28
C MET A 250 3.33 2.09 6.92
N GLN A 251 3.10 0.81 6.69
CA GLN A 251 2.08 0.07 7.44
C GLN A 251 2.72 -0.92 8.41
N TYR A 252 2.14 -1.00 9.59
CA TYR A 252 2.41 -1.98 10.66
C TYR A 252 3.85 -2.50 10.70
N THR A 253 4.83 -1.60 10.78
CA THR A 253 6.26 -1.96 10.95
C THR A 253 6.87 -1.34 12.19
N GLY A 254 7.57 -2.15 12.98
CA GLY A 254 8.26 -1.69 14.21
C GLY A 254 9.58 -0.97 13.95
N HIS A 255 9.76 -0.37 12.78
CA HIS A 255 10.97 0.37 12.41
C HIS A 255 11.14 1.64 13.26
N SER A 256 12.33 1.87 13.81
CA SER A 256 12.62 2.99 14.71
C SER A 256 13.80 3.87 14.24
N ASP A 257 14.54 3.41 13.24
CA ASP A 257 15.68 4.14 12.68
C ASP A 257 15.19 5.32 11.82
N TYR A 258 15.90 6.44 11.86
CA TYR A 258 15.62 7.64 11.08
C TYR A 258 16.84 8.54 10.96
N THR A 259 16.81 9.48 10.03
CA THR A 259 17.83 10.50 9.80
C THR A 259 17.19 11.88 9.62
N GLU A 260 17.99 12.91 9.61
CA GLU A 260 17.54 14.28 9.26
C GLU A 260 17.14 14.42 7.77
N ASN A 261 17.47 13.42 6.96
CA ASN A 261 17.17 13.38 5.52
C ASN A 261 15.97 12.49 5.16
N ASP A 262 15.23 12.03 6.16
CA ASP A 262 14.00 11.26 5.89
C ASP A 262 12.99 12.12 5.09
N PRO A 263 12.31 11.56 4.11
CA PRO A 263 11.23 12.26 3.43
C PRO A 263 9.98 12.38 4.32
N PRO A 264 8.99 13.20 3.92
CA PRO A 264 7.67 13.18 4.51
C PRO A 264 7.17 11.76 4.73
N THR A 265 6.69 11.43 5.93
CA THR A 265 6.37 10.06 6.31
C THR A 265 4.95 9.93 6.87
N PHE A 266 4.13 9.10 6.20
CA PHE A 266 2.84 8.63 6.69
C PHE A 266 3.01 7.24 7.29
N ALA A 267 2.33 6.96 8.42
CA ALA A 267 2.34 5.62 8.99
C ALA A 267 0.99 5.23 9.60
N CYS A 268 0.63 3.94 9.44
CA CYS A 268 -0.56 3.38 10.08
C CYS A 268 -0.30 1.98 10.66
N VAL A 269 -1.03 1.65 11.76
CA VAL A 269 -0.84 0.39 12.47
C VAL A 269 -2.06 0.04 13.32
N GLY A 270 -2.28 -1.24 13.60
CA GLY A 270 -3.29 -1.71 14.53
C GLY A 270 -2.81 -1.63 15.99
N GLU A 271 -3.68 -1.25 16.94
CA GLU A 271 -3.33 -1.22 18.35
C GLU A 271 -3.10 -2.61 18.97
N ARG A 272 -3.71 -3.66 18.37
CA ARG A 272 -3.54 -5.06 18.76
C ARG A 272 -2.56 -5.81 17.88
N ASP A 273 -1.71 -5.07 17.16
CA ASP A 273 -0.62 -5.68 16.41
C ASP A 273 0.37 -6.35 17.36
N GLY A 274 0.50 -7.68 17.24
CA GLY A 274 1.38 -8.49 18.06
C GLY A 274 2.83 -8.58 17.53
N ILE A 275 3.09 -8.00 16.33
CA ILE A 275 4.39 -8.02 15.65
C ILE A 275 5.01 -6.63 15.67
N ALA A 276 4.25 -5.60 15.28
CA ALA A 276 4.69 -4.22 15.24
C ALA A 276 4.06 -3.41 16.39
N ASN A 277 4.89 -2.96 17.31
CA ASN A 277 4.40 -2.10 18.39
C ASN A 277 4.10 -0.69 17.86
N TRP A 278 2.83 -0.28 17.88
CA TRP A 278 2.41 1.03 17.38
C TRP A 278 3.12 2.21 18.05
N ARG A 279 3.48 2.09 19.35
CA ARG A 279 4.23 3.13 20.08
C ARG A 279 5.67 3.30 19.55
N THR A 280 6.23 2.29 18.92
CA THR A 280 7.54 2.42 18.26
C THR A 280 7.43 3.27 17.01
N MET A 281 6.38 3.06 16.21
CA MET A 281 6.09 3.89 15.04
C MET A 281 5.78 5.34 15.45
N GLU A 282 4.91 5.52 16.44
CA GLU A 282 4.56 6.83 16.96
C GLU A 282 5.80 7.63 17.39
N ARG A 283 6.70 7.03 18.18
CA ARG A 283 7.94 7.69 18.61
C ARG A 283 8.84 8.08 17.45
N ARG A 284 8.93 7.23 16.42
CA ARG A 284 9.70 7.55 15.21
C ARG A 284 9.12 8.79 14.50
N LEU A 285 7.80 8.82 14.30
CA LEU A 285 7.16 9.95 13.64
C LEU A 285 7.24 11.24 14.48
N GLN A 286 7.12 11.14 15.78
CA GLN A 286 7.35 12.29 16.69
C GLN A 286 8.78 12.81 16.56
N ALA A 287 9.78 11.92 16.44
CA ALA A 287 11.18 12.33 16.26
C ALA A 287 11.39 13.02 14.90
N LEU A 288 10.81 12.50 13.80
CA LEU A 288 10.84 13.14 12.49
C LEU A 288 10.16 14.53 12.52
N SER A 289 8.98 14.62 13.14
CA SER A 289 8.26 15.89 13.31
C SER A 289 9.09 16.92 14.10
N ALA A 290 9.85 16.49 15.11
CA ALA A 290 10.75 17.35 15.85
C ALA A 290 11.92 17.88 15.01
N LEU A 291 12.28 17.20 13.93
CA LEU A 291 13.24 17.67 12.92
C LEU A 291 12.61 18.57 11.84
N GLY A 292 11.30 18.82 11.93
CA GLY A 292 10.56 19.62 10.94
C GLY A 292 10.12 18.84 9.69
N ILE A 293 10.26 17.53 9.69
CA ILE A 293 9.82 16.66 8.60
C ILE A 293 8.31 16.43 8.72
N PRO A 294 7.50 16.62 7.67
CA PRO A 294 6.06 16.35 7.71
C PRO A 294 5.76 14.91 8.06
N THR A 295 4.84 14.69 8.99
CA THR A 295 4.43 13.35 9.43
C THR A 295 2.93 13.26 9.65
N GLU A 296 2.35 12.08 9.34
CA GLU A 296 0.98 11.74 9.68
C GLU A 296 0.95 10.32 10.26
N PHE A 297 0.24 10.12 11.38
CA PHE A 297 0.21 8.84 12.08
C PHE A 297 -1.20 8.43 12.47
N HIS A 298 -1.58 7.21 12.08
CA HIS A 298 -2.85 6.60 12.44
C HIS A 298 -2.64 5.27 13.16
N HIS A 299 -3.34 5.08 14.29
CA HIS A 299 -3.41 3.79 14.95
C HIS A 299 -4.87 3.37 15.13
N TYR A 300 -5.18 2.12 14.82
CA TYR A 300 -6.55 1.64 14.68
C TYR A 300 -6.93 0.71 15.84
N PRO A 301 -7.96 1.09 16.66
CA PRO A 301 -8.39 0.28 17.78
C PRO A 301 -8.78 -1.14 17.39
N GLY A 302 -8.27 -2.12 18.13
CA GLY A 302 -8.63 -3.52 17.96
C GLY A 302 -8.02 -4.23 16.75
N LEU A 303 -7.42 -3.52 15.82
CA LEU A 303 -6.86 -4.09 14.59
C LEU A 303 -5.54 -4.80 14.87
N ARG A 304 -5.33 -5.91 14.16
CA ARG A 304 -4.12 -6.75 14.25
C ARG A 304 -3.16 -6.46 13.09
N HIS A 305 -2.03 -7.17 13.06
CA HIS A 305 -1.04 -7.11 12.00
C HIS A 305 -1.58 -7.56 10.63
N GLY A 306 -1.10 -6.95 9.53
CA GLY A 306 -1.35 -7.43 8.18
C GLY A 306 -2.78 -7.19 7.69
N PHE A 307 -3.34 -5.99 7.93
CA PHE A 307 -4.70 -5.66 7.51
C PHE A 307 -4.81 -5.21 6.03
N GLY A 308 -3.71 -5.11 5.28
CA GLY A 308 -3.74 -4.73 3.87
C GLY A 308 -4.46 -3.40 3.62
N LEU A 309 -5.45 -3.38 2.72
CA LEU A 309 -6.28 -2.20 2.47
C LEU A 309 -7.22 -1.84 3.63
N GLY A 310 -7.40 -2.76 4.59
CA GLY A 310 -8.29 -2.53 5.73
C GLY A 310 -9.78 -2.55 5.39
N THR A 311 -10.17 -3.04 4.21
CA THR A 311 -11.56 -3.12 3.74
C THR A 311 -12.45 -3.79 4.78
N GLY A 312 -13.60 -3.17 5.09
CA GLY A 312 -14.54 -3.65 6.11
C GLY A 312 -14.04 -3.54 7.55
N THR A 313 -12.95 -2.82 7.81
CA THR A 313 -12.38 -2.60 9.15
C THR A 313 -12.36 -1.11 9.51
N VAL A 314 -11.92 -0.80 10.72
CA VAL A 314 -11.72 0.60 11.16
C VAL A 314 -10.58 1.32 10.43
N ALA A 315 -9.79 0.63 9.63
CA ALA A 315 -8.71 1.19 8.81
C ALA A 315 -9.15 1.48 7.36
N GLU A 316 -10.40 1.16 6.99
CA GLU A 316 -10.90 1.45 5.64
C GLU A 316 -10.70 2.92 5.27
N GLY A 317 -10.19 3.18 4.07
CA GLY A 317 -9.88 4.55 3.60
C GLY A 317 -8.50 5.09 3.99
N TRP A 318 -7.67 4.34 4.72
CA TRP A 318 -6.32 4.79 5.07
C TRP A 318 -5.45 5.08 3.84
N LEU A 319 -5.64 4.35 2.74
CA LEU A 319 -4.87 4.54 1.51
C LEU A 319 -5.17 5.92 0.88
N ASP A 320 -6.42 6.37 0.91
CA ASP A 320 -6.79 7.70 0.41
C ASP A 320 -6.15 8.82 1.23
N GLN A 321 -6.05 8.63 2.57
CA GLN A 321 -5.34 9.56 3.46
C GLN A 321 -3.85 9.60 3.12
N ALA A 322 -3.22 8.44 2.89
CA ALA A 322 -1.82 8.35 2.52
C ALA A 322 -1.53 8.98 1.14
N VAL A 323 -2.44 8.81 0.16
CA VAL A 323 -2.34 9.49 -1.15
C VAL A 323 -2.45 11.00 -0.98
N ALA A 324 -3.42 11.48 -0.21
CA ALA A 324 -3.58 12.92 0.05
C ALA A 324 -2.33 13.51 0.75
N PHE A 325 -1.76 12.77 1.71
CA PHE A 325 -0.50 13.13 2.37
C PHE A 325 0.67 13.21 1.37
N TRP A 326 0.83 12.20 0.52
CA TRP A 326 1.88 12.18 -0.50
C TRP A 326 1.75 13.37 -1.45
N GLU A 327 0.56 13.61 -2.01
CA GLU A 327 0.31 14.75 -2.92
C GLU A 327 0.57 16.10 -2.24
N ALA A 328 0.12 16.29 -1.02
CA ALA A 328 0.33 17.54 -0.29
C ALA A 328 1.81 17.87 -0.05
N ASN A 329 2.67 16.85 -0.02
CA ASN A 329 4.11 17.01 0.25
C ASN A 329 5.00 16.97 -0.99
N THR A 330 4.43 16.64 -2.17
CA THR A 330 5.20 16.54 -3.43
C THR A 330 4.67 17.41 -4.56
N SER A 331 3.52 18.07 -4.39
CA SER A 331 3.05 19.05 -5.36
C SER A 331 3.97 20.28 -5.37
N PRO A 332 4.26 20.84 -6.55
CA PRO A 332 5.00 22.10 -6.64
C PRO A 332 4.30 23.17 -5.78
N SER A 333 5.02 23.81 -4.87
CA SER A 333 4.47 24.93 -4.11
C SER A 333 3.99 26.01 -5.09
N THR A 334 2.69 26.24 -5.15
CA THR A 334 2.13 27.36 -5.91
C THR A 334 2.78 28.63 -5.34
N PRO A 335 3.44 29.48 -6.16
CA PRO A 335 3.99 30.72 -5.67
C PRO A 335 2.85 31.53 -5.02
N GLN A 336 3.01 31.86 -3.76
CA GLN A 336 2.12 32.84 -3.12
C GLN A 336 2.33 34.18 -3.84
N THR A 337 1.36 34.58 -4.66
CA THR A 337 1.31 35.87 -5.32
C THR A 337 0.94 36.99 -4.36
#